data_94295db78237555a8b81a821b331e345
#
_entry.id   94295db78237555a8b81a821b331e345
#
_cell.length_a   1.000
_cell.length_b   1.000
_cell.length_c   1.000
_cell.angle_alpha   90.00
_cell.angle_beta   90.00
_cell.angle_gamma   90.00
#
_symmetry.space_group_name_H-M   'P 1'
#
loop_
_entity.id
_entity.type
_entity.pdbx_description
1 polymer ?
#
loop_
_entity_poly.entity_id
_entity_poly.type
_entity_poly.pdbx_seq_one_letter_code
_entity_poly.pdbx_strand_id
1 'polypeptide(L)'
;FQSGTAKNVISGEAKLGGTIRALDLDVMAYLKERVQKIAVDTAEAYGTSCEVFFEDSYPPLRNSDELSALLLPAMEEVFGTENILRNEIPSLGADDFSYFTQTCRGLYFDLGTHDPCSDEYFPLHSEHFAPQEEAVKVGMLAELTAVYTILHG
;
A
#
# COMPACT_ATOMS: atom_id res chain seq x y z
N PHE A 1 -17.66 0.26 14.25
CA PHE A 1 -18.85 0.94 14.77
C PHE A 1 -19.01 0.62 16.24
N GLN A 2 -19.14 1.66 17.06
CA GLN A 2 -19.36 1.54 18.51
C GLN A 2 -20.49 2.49 18.91
N SER A 3 -21.47 2.01 19.67
CA SER A 3 -22.57 2.82 20.17
C SER A 3 -23.23 2.16 21.38
N GLY A 4 -23.47 2.96 22.43
CA GLY A 4 -24.15 2.54 23.65
C GLY A 4 -23.39 1.56 24.54
N THR A 5 -23.87 1.44 25.77
CA THR A 5 -23.30 0.57 26.80
C THR A 5 -24.28 -0.49 27.32
N ALA A 6 -25.57 -0.31 27.06
CA ALA A 6 -26.63 -1.21 27.53
C ALA A 6 -27.72 -1.39 26.47
N LYS A 7 -28.31 -2.58 26.40
CA LYS A 7 -29.29 -2.97 25.36
C LYS A 7 -30.63 -2.21 25.45
N ASN A 8 -30.96 -1.70 26.61
CA ASN A 8 -32.23 -1.04 26.92
C ASN A 8 -32.10 0.49 27.03
N VAL A 9 -30.95 1.06 26.67
CA VAL A 9 -30.72 2.50 26.72
C VAL A 9 -30.32 2.99 25.34
N ILE A 10 -31.02 4.02 24.85
CA ILE A 10 -30.67 4.68 23.59
C ILE A 10 -29.35 5.42 23.82
N SER A 11 -28.38 5.15 22.95
CA SER A 11 -27.06 5.79 23.01
C SER A 11 -27.14 7.27 22.59
N GLY A 12 -26.48 8.13 23.36
CA GLY A 12 -26.30 9.53 22.99
C GLY A 12 -25.14 9.76 22.01
N GLU A 13 -24.31 8.74 21.74
CA GLU A 13 -23.13 8.84 20.90
C GLU A 13 -22.93 7.56 20.09
N ALA A 14 -22.42 7.74 18.86
CA ALA A 14 -21.95 6.63 18.02
C ALA A 14 -20.61 7.01 17.42
N LYS A 15 -19.67 6.06 17.39
CA LYS A 15 -18.34 6.19 16.76
C LYS A 15 -18.21 5.23 15.59
N LEU A 16 -17.82 5.79 14.45
CA LEU A 16 -17.46 5.02 13.26
C LEU A 16 -16.00 5.29 12.93
N GLY A 17 -15.27 4.26 12.55
CA GLY A 17 -13.90 4.39 12.10
C GLY A 17 -13.65 3.48 10.93
N GLY A 18 -12.70 3.85 10.08
CA GLY A 18 -12.31 3.10 8.90
C GLY A 18 -11.06 3.69 8.27
N THR A 19 -10.67 3.15 7.12
CA THR A 19 -9.52 3.63 6.35
C THR A 19 -9.98 4.09 4.97
N ILE A 20 -9.36 5.18 4.49
CA ILE A 20 -9.51 5.67 3.11
C ILE A 20 -8.18 5.41 2.42
N ARG A 21 -8.23 4.86 1.22
CA ARG A 21 -7.05 4.62 0.39
C ARG A 21 -7.31 5.12 -1.02
N ALA A 22 -6.31 5.75 -1.62
CA ALA A 22 -6.36 6.23 -2.99
C ALA A 22 -4.96 6.12 -3.62
N LEU A 23 -4.91 6.03 -4.93
CA LEU A 23 -3.65 5.97 -5.71
C LEU A 23 -3.12 7.36 -6.06
N ASP A 24 -3.86 8.41 -5.71
CA ASP A 24 -3.57 9.79 -6.05
C ASP A 24 -3.92 10.72 -4.89
N LEU A 25 -3.11 11.77 -4.66
CA LEU A 25 -3.29 12.72 -3.56
C LEU A 25 -4.53 13.60 -3.73
N ASP A 26 -4.84 14.00 -4.96
CA ASP A 26 -6.01 14.85 -5.25
C ASP A 26 -7.30 14.04 -5.03
N VAL A 27 -7.29 12.77 -5.44
CA VAL A 27 -8.39 11.84 -5.16
C VAL A 27 -8.54 11.61 -3.66
N MET A 28 -7.43 11.48 -2.91
CA MET A 28 -7.47 11.34 -1.46
C MET A 28 -8.09 12.58 -0.80
N ALA A 29 -7.68 13.78 -1.21
CA ALA A 29 -8.23 15.03 -0.70
C ALA A 29 -9.74 15.13 -0.98
N TYR A 30 -10.16 14.83 -2.21
CA TYR A 30 -11.56 14.78 -2.59
C TYR A 30 -12.36 13.78 -1.75
N LEU A 31 -11.84 12.57 -1.52
CA LEU A 31 -12.52 11.56 -0.71
C LEU A 31 -12.70 12.02 0.74
N LYS A 32 -11.69 12.64 1.34
CA LYS A 32 -11.78 13.20 2.70
C LYS A 32 -12.88 14.26 2.78
N GLU A 33 -12.90 15.21 1.85
CA GLU A 33 -13.94 16.23 1.78
C GLU A 33 -15.33 15.61 1.65
N ARG A 34 -15.48 14.60 0.76
CA ARG A 34 -16.77 13.93 0.53
C ARG A 34 -17.24 13.15 1.75
N VAL A 35 -16.34 12.41 2.42
CA VAL A 35 -16.67 11.68 3.66
C VAL A 35 -17.13 12.64 4.74
N GLN A 36 -16.38 13.73 4.96
CA GLN A 36 -16.75 14.75 5.95
C GLN A 36 -18.12 15.36 5.65
N LYS A 37 -18.33 15.78 4.40
CA LYS A 37 -19.61 16.40 4.00
C LYS A 37 -20.78 15.44 4.18
N ILE A 38 -20.66 14.18 3.72
CA ILE A 38 -21.73 13.20 3.84
C ILE A 38 -22.05 12.90 5.31
N ALA A 39 -21.01 12.76 6.16
CA ALA A 39 -21.21 12.49 7.57
C ALA A 39 -21.95 13.62 8.28
N VAL A 40 -21.52 14.86 8.05
CA VAL A 40 -22.14 16.05 8.66
C VAL A 40 -23.58 16.25 8.14
N ASP A 41 -23.79 16.25 6.82
CA ASP A 41 -25.11 16.44 6.21
C ASP A 41 -26.10 15.36 6.70
N THR A 42 -25.60 14.11 6.83
CA THR A 42 -26.44 12.99 7.33
C THR A 42 -26.83 13.21 8.80
N ALA A 43 -25.87 13.57 9.64
CA ALA A 43 -26.16 13.84 11.05
C ALA A 43 -27.18 14.99 11.23
N GLU A 44 -27.00 16.09 10.51
CA GLU A 44 -27.92 17.22 10.53
C GLU A 44 -29.33 16.83 10.07
N ALA A 45 -29.46 16.01 9.03
CA ALA A 45 -30.75 15.53 8.52
C ALA A 45 -31.55 14.73 9.58
N TYR A 46 -30.86 14.10 10.54
CA TYR A 46 -31.45 13.39 11.67
C TYR A 46 -31.47 14.20 12.98
N GLY A 47 -31.17 15.50 12.94
CA GLY A 47 -31.21 16.37 14.11
C GLY A 47 -30.08 16.11 15.12
N THR A 48 -28.97 15.58 14.67
CA THR A 48 -27.75 15.30 15.46
C THR A 48 -26.55 16.09 14.93
N SER A 49 -25.42 16.02 15.59
CA SER A 49 -24.15 16.60 15.12
C SER A 49 -23.13 15.50 14.86
N CYS A 50 -22.16 15.78 13.98
CA CYS A 50 -21.05 14.89 13.66
C CYS A 50 -19.74 15.67 13.63
N GLU A 51 -18.71 15.10 14.24
CA GLU A 51 -17.33 15.55 14.10
C GLU A 51 -16.56 14.46 13.35
N VAL A 52 -15.72 14.88 12.38
CA VAL A 52 -14.93 13.97 11.56
C VAL A 52 -13.46 14.31 11.73
N PHE A 53 -12.68 13.31 12.09
CA PHE A 53 -11.23 13.41 12.26
C PHE A 53 -10.53 12.53 11.24
N PHE A 54 -9.48 13.05 10.62
CA PHE A 54 -8.61 12.29 9.72
C PHE A 54 -7.20 12.24 10.30
N GLU A 55 -6.66 11.04 10.36
CA GLU A 55 -5.24 10.84 10.62
C GLU A 55 -4.56 10.54 9.29
N ASP A 56 -3.56 11.35 8.93
CA ASP A 56 -2.77 11.12 7.73
C ASP A 56 -1.80 9.95 7.96
N SER A 57 -1.77 9.04 7.01
CA SER A 57 -0.86 7.93 6.95
C SER A 57 0.06 8.09 5.73
N TYR A 58 0.50 7.00 5.14
CA TYR A 58 1.44 7.01 4.02
C TYR A 58 0.83 7.62 2.76
N PRO A 59 1.56 8.48 2.03
CA PRO A 59 1.14 8.95 0.71
C PRO A 59 1.11 7.77 -0.29
N PRO A 60 0.50 7.94 -1.48
CA PRO A 60 0.59 6.96 -2.55
C PRO A 60 2.05 6.71 -2.94
N LEU A 61 2.45 5.43 -2.97
CA LEU A 61 3.73 5.00 -3.50
C LEU A 61 3.64 4.96 -5.02
N ARG A 62 4.54 5.66 -5.68
CA ARG A 62 4.62 5.67 -7.14
C ARG A 62 6.06 5.44 -7.60
N ASN A 63 6.26 4.38 -8.37
CA ASN A 63 7.54 4.09 -8.99
C ASN A 63 7.88 5.13 -10.06
N SER A 64 9.17 5.46 -10.15
CA SER A 64 9.70 6.31 -11.21
C SER A 64 9.70 5.55 -12.54
N ASP A 65 9.00 6.08 -13.54
CA ASP A 65 8.97 5.50 -14.89
C ASP A 65 10.38 5.43 -15.51
N GLU A 66 11.22 6.45 -15.23
CA GLU A 66 12.60 6.52 -15.70
C GLU A 66 13.47 5.41 -15.08
N LEU A 67 13.40 5.22 -13.74
CA LEU A 67 14.12 4.13 -13.09
C LEU A 67 13.60 2.77 -13.52
N SER A 68 12.31 2.62 -13.68
CA SER A 68 11.72 1.37 -14.17
C SER A 68 12.23 1.02 -15.57
N ALA A 69 12.27 1.99 -16.48
CA ALA A 69 12.77 1.80 -17.83
C ALA A 69 14.29 1.48 -17.87
N LEU A 70 15.06 2.07 -16.97
CA LEU A 70 16.50 1.84 -16.84
C LEU A 70 16.80 0.44 -16.27
N LEU A 71 16.12 0.05 -15.21
CA LEU A 71 16.45 -1.15 -14.44
C LEU A 71 15.85 -2.42 -15.01
N LEU A 72 14.68 -2.34 -15.62
CA LEU A 72 13.97 -3.52 -16.11
C LEU A 72 14.79 -4.37 -17.07
N PRO A 73 15.47 -3.83 -18.11
CA PRO A 73 16.32 -4.66 -18.99
C PRO A 73 17.46 -5.39 -18.26
N ALA A 74 18.09 -4.73 -17.28
CA ALA A 74 19.15 -5.33 -16.49
C ALA A 74 18.62 -6.46 -15.58
N MET A 75 17.42 -6.29 -15.01
CA MET A 75 16.77 -7.32 -14.24
C MET A 75 16.36 -8.52 -15.11
N GLU A 76 15.83 -8.27 -16.31
CA GLU A 76 15.48 -9.32 -17.28
C GLU A 76 16.71 -10.10 -17.74
N GLU A 77 17.87 -9.44 -17.89
CA GLU A 77 19.13 -10.11 -18.23
C GLU A 77 19.63 -11.02 -17.11
N VAL A 78 19.54 -10.59 -15.85
CA VAL A 78 20.04 -11.33 -14.69
C VAL A 78 19.13 -12.46 -14.26
N PHE A 79 17.82 -12.23 -14.28
CA PHE A 79 16.84 -13.16 -13.72
C PHE A 79 16.04 -13.95 -14.77
N GLY A 80 16.08 -13.53 -16.02
CA GLY A 80 15.21 -14.05 -17.10
C GLY A 80 13.86 -13.31 -17.12
N THR A 81 13.39 -13.02 -18.33
CA THR A 81 12.12 -12.30 -18.56
C THR A 81 10.91 -13.00 -17.93
N GLU A 82 10.94 -14.34 -17.88
CA GLU A 82 9.88 -15.16 -17.31
C GLU A 82 9.75 -15.04 -15.79
N ASN A 83 10.79 -14.56 -15.10
CA ASN A 83 10.82 -14.36 -13.67
C ASN A 83 10.52 -12.91 -13.26
N ILE A 84 10.33 -12.03 -14.23
CA ILE A 84 9.96 -10.63 -13.98
C ILE A 84 8.47 -10.45 -14.23
N LEU A 85 7.72 -10.32 -13.14
CA LEU A 85 6.28 -10.11 -13.19
C LEU A 85 5.97 -8.61 -13.17
N ARG A 86 5.07 -8.17 -14.03
CA ARG A 86 4.56 -6.79 -14.05
C ARG A 86 3.15 -6.78 -13.50
N ASN A 87 2.95 -6.07 -12.42
CA ASN A 87 1.62 -5.87 -11.85
C ASN A 87 0.88 -4.81 -12.68
N GLU A 88 -0.12 -5.22 -13.44
CA GLU A 88 -0.97 -4.33 -14.23
C GLU A 88 -1.99 -3.57 -13.35
N ILE A 89 -2.35 -4.17 -12.22
CA ILE A 89 -3.31 -3.59 -11.28
C ILE A 89 -2.55 -3.07 -10.06
N PRO A 90 -2.60 -1.76 -9.78
CA PRO A 90 -1.92 -1.20 -8.62
C PRO A 90 -2.51 -1.71 -7.31
N SER A 91 -1.66 -1.97 -6.34
CA SER A 91 -2.07 -2.31 -4.98
C SER A 91 -2.52 -1.06 -4.23
N LEU A 92 -3.52 -1.21 -3.37
CA LEU A 92 -3.89 -0.21 -2.35
C LEU A 92 -3.19 -0.50 -1.00
N GLY A 93 -2.11 -1.27 -1.00
CA GLY A 93 -1.20 -1.43 0.12
C GLY A 93 -0.63 -0.09 0.58
N ALA A 94 -0.03 -0.07 1.73
CA ALA A 94 0.64 1.12 2.27
C ALA A 94 2.04 0.72 2.73
N ASP A 95 3.04 1.54 2.38
CA ASP A 95 4.42 1.33 2.74
C ASP A 95 5.10 2.68 2.98
N ASP A 96 5.99 2.75 3.97
CA ASP A 96 6.68 4.00 4.34
C ASP A 96 7.73 4.43 3.31
N PHE A 97 8.17 3.54 2.41
CA PHE A 97 8.98 3.90 1.26
C PHE A 97 8.31 4.96 0.38
N SER A 98 6.99 5.07 0.45
CA SER A 98 6.24 6.13 -0.23
C SER A 98 6.73 7.55 0.10
N TYR A 99 7.24 7.80 1.32
CA TYR A 99 7.82 9.11 1.67
C TYR A 99 9.08 9.42 0.88
N PHE A 100 9.92 8.43 0.59
CA PHE A 100 11.09 8.62 -0.27
C PHE A 100 10.68 9.00 -1.68
N THR A 101 9.63 8.38 -2.22
CA THR A 101 9.15 8.67 -3.59
C THR A 101 8.53 10.06 -3.74
N GLN A 102 8.21 10.76 -2.64
CA GLN A 102 7.79 12.17 -2.68
C GLN A 102 8.98 13.15 -2.85
N THR A 103 10.18 12.72 -2.52
CA THR A 103 11.36 13.59 -2.47
C THR A 103 12.43 13.22 -3.49
N CYS A 104 12.48 11.98 -3.92
CA CYS A 104 13.42 11.49 -4.91
C CYS A 104 12.79 10.42 -5.81
N ARG A 105 13.45 10.11 -6.92
CA ARG A 105 13.06 8.98 -7.76
C ARG A 105 13.29 7.70 -7.01
N GLY A 106 12.26 6.88 -6.89
CA GLY A 106 12.29 5.57 -6.24
C GLY A 106 11.70 4.48 -7.12
N LEU A 107 12.16 3.27 -6.90
CA LEU A 107 11.57 2.05 -7.46
C LEU A 107 11.36 1.05 -6.33
N TYR A 108 10.12 0.67 -6.12
CA TYR A 108 9.70 -0.36 -5.20
C TYR A 108 9.26 -1.59 -5.99
N PHE A 109 9.72 -2.75 -5.61
CA PHE A 109 9.34 -4.02 -6.23
C PHE A 109 9.07 -5.08 -5.17
N ASP A 110 8.21 -6.01 -5.50
CA ASP A 110 7.92 -7.17 -4.67
C ASP A 110 8.88 -8.31 -4.98
N LEU A 111 9.35 -8.99 -3.94
CA LEU A 111 10.17 -10.18 -4.06
C LEU A 111 9.32 -11.43 -3.82
N GLY A 112 9.26 -12.33 -4.79
CA GLY A 112 8.61 -13.62 -4.63
C GLY A 112 9.35 -14.49 -3.60
N THR A 113 8.66 -14.94 -2.58
CA THR A 113 9.24 -15.70 -1.46
C THR A 113 8.58 -17.06 -1.25
N HIS A 114 7.56 -17.38 -2.05
CA HIS A 114 6.83 -18.64 -1.93
C HIS A 114 7.62 -19.81 -2.53
N ASP A 115 7.59 -20.96 -1.86
CA ASP A 115 8.12 -22.23 -2.40
C ASP A 115 7.19 -22.77 -3.49
N PRO A 116 7.62 -22.81 -4.76
CA PRO A 116 6.79 -23.34 -5.85
C PRO A 116 6.46 -24.83 -5.70
N CYS A 117 7.18 -25.56 -4.83
CA CYS A 117 6.91 -26.95 -4.53
C CYS A 117 5.93 -27.15 -3.37
N SER A 118 5.53 -26.08 -2.69
CA SER A 118 4.56 -26.11 -1.57
C SER A 118 3.16 -25.80 -2.06
N ASP A 119 2.20 -26.62 -1.68
CA ASP A 119 0.78 -26.35 -1.88
C ASP A 119 0.22 -25.35 -0.83
N GLU A 120 1.01 -25.06 0.21
CA GLU A 120 0.60 -24.13 1.29
C GLU A 120 1.06 -22.72 0.96
N TYR A 121 0.11 -21.78 0.91
CA TYR A 121 0.36 -20.36 0.75
C TYR A 121 -0.13 -19.58 1.95
N PHE A 122 0.77 -18.82 2.56
CA PHE A 122 0.45 -17.90 3.65
C PHE A 122 0.78 -16.46 3.22
N PRO A 123 -0.20 -15.54 3.28
CA PRO A 123 0.04 -14.15 2.89
C PRO A 123 0.95 -13.43 3.89
N LEU A 124 1.48 -12.28 3.48
CA LEU A 124 2.14 -11.33 4.39
C LEU A 124 1.26 -11.06 5.62
N HIS A 125 1.88 -10.89 6.77
CA HIS A 125 1.23 -10.68 8.07
C HIS A 125 0.49 -11.92 8.66
N SER A 126 0.60 -13.09 8.03
CA SER A 126 0.19 -14.35 8.64
C SER A 126 1.24 -14.81 9.66
N GLU A 127 0.78 -15.38 10.78
CA GLU A 127 1.67 -16.03 11.76
C GLU A 127 2.40 -17.26 11.18
N HIS A 128 1.90 -17.78 10.06
CA HIS A 128 2.49 -18.93 9.34
C HIS A 128 3.34 -18.48 8.14
N PHE A 129 3.53 -17.17 7.93
CA PHE A 129 4.35 -16.68 6.83
C PHE A 129 5.80 -17.16 6.98
N ALA A 130 6.25 -17.99 6.05
CA ALA A 130 7.58 -18.57 6.02
C ALA A 130 8.22 -18.36 4.64
N PRO A 131 8.96 -17.26 4.43
CA PRO A 131 9.66 -17.02 3.18
C PRO A 131 10.82 -17.99 3.00
N GLN A 132 11.09 -18.38 1.74
CA GLN A 132 12.27 -19.17 1.43
C GLN A 132 13.56 -18.38 1.68
N GLU A 133 14.58 -19.03 2.26
CA GLU A 133 15.89 -18.42 2.53
C GLU A 133 16.60 -17.97 1.25
N GLU A 134 16.40 -18.69 0.14
CA GLU A 134 16.92 -18.32 -1.19
C GLU A 134 16.44 -16.96 -1.66
N ALA A 135 15.26 -16.52 -1.26
CA ALA A 135 14.73 -15.20 -1.58
C ALA A 135 15.66 -14.05 -1.12
N VAL A 136 16.40 -14.25 -0.02
CA VAL A 136 17.38 -13.26 0.47
C VAL A 136 18.49 -13.05 -0.57
N LYS A 137 19.00 -14.13 -1.17
CA LYS A 137 20.06 -14.05 -2.20
C LYS A 137 19.53 -13.38 -3.47
N VAL A 138 18.31 -13.70 -3.86
CA VAL A 138 17.65 -13.09 -5.02
C VAL A 138 17.46 -11.58 -4.79
N GLY A 139 16.95 -11.19 -3.62
CA GLY A 139 16.79 -9.79 -3.25
C GLY A 139 18.11 -9.02 -3.26
N MET A 140 19.15 -9.57 -2.61
CA MET A 140 20.49 -8.95 -2.63
C MET A 140 21.04 -8.79 -4.05
N LEU A 141 20.87 -9.79 -4.92
CA LEU A 141 21.32 -9.71 -6.30
C LEU A 141 20.53 -8.66 -7.08
N ALA A 142 19.22 -8.55 -6.86
CA ALA A 142 18.39 -7.53 -7.48
C ALA A 142 18.83 -6.12 -7.08
N GLU A 143 19.05 -5.86 -5.79
CA GLU A 143 19.52 -4.57 -5.31
C GLU A 143 20.92 -4.23 -5.85
N LEU A 144 21.85 -5.19 -5.84
CA LEU A 144 23.20 -4.98 -6.40
C LEU A 144 23.14 -4.68 -7.90
N THR A 145 22.29 -5.39 -8.65
CA THR A 145 22.08 -5.12 -10.08
C THR A 145 21.54 -3.72 -10.29
N ALA A 146 20.55 -3.30 -9.47
CA ALA A 146 20.00 -1.95 -9.54
C ALA A 146 21.05 -0.88 -9.29
N VAL A 147 21.81 -1.00 -8.20
CA VAL A 147 22.89 -0.05 -7.86
C VAL A 147 23.94 0.01 -8.95
N TYR A 148 24.40 -1.15 -9.43
CA TYR A 148 25.40 -1.20 -10.51
C TYR A 148 24.89 -0.52 -11.78
N THR A 149 23.66 -0.81 -12.20
CA THR A 149 23.07 -0.22 -13.39
C THR A 149 22.89 1.30 -13.27
N ILE A 150 22.48 1.80 -12.11
CA ILE A 150 22.34 3.25 -11.86
C ILE A 150 23.69 3.98 -11.92
N LEU A 151 24.76 3.33 -11.44
CA LEU A 151 26.08 3.96 -11.37
C LEU A 151 26.85 3.91 -12.70
N HIS A 152 26.51 3.01 -13.62
CA HIS A 152 27.28 2.75 -14.85
C HIS A 152 26.44 2.88 -16.14
N GLY A 153 25.14 3.04 -16.04
CA GLY A 153 24.23 3.32 -17.16
C GLY A 153 23.98 4.79 -17.30
#